data_bca61faa4bd43e495b7b33ea9c86ea61
#
_entry.id   bca61faa4bd43e495b7b33ea9c86ea61
#
_cell.length_a   1.000
_cell.length_b   1.000
_cell.length_c   1.000
_cell.angle_alpha   90.00
_cell.angle_beta   90.00
_cell.angle_gamma   90.00
#
_symmetry.space_group_name_H-M   'P 1'
#
loop_
_entity.id
_entity.type
_entity.pdbx_description
1 polymer ?
#
loop_
_entity_poly.entity_id
_entity_poly.type
_entity_poly.pdbx_seq_one_letter_code
_entity_poly.pdbx_strand_id
1 'polypeptide(L)'
;MNQGADAIGFVVGTPISRRNLRFETAKKLIKRVPIFTSSVAVTAASDLRSLRKIVKRLHADTLQVHRFNLRIIDDIRKANPGLSIILAMPIHDSESIFEAETTAKFSDAIMAETPNQFGIGGTGRTHDWALTKRLRSRIHPHPLILAGGLTPSNIRSAIKTVRPYGVDVSSGVEIKPGVKDHSKMKEFIEIAKETEY
;
A
#
# COMPACT_ATOMS: atom_id res chain seq x y z
N MET A 1 9.86 15.13 -5.89
CA MET A 1 10.12 13.74 -6.25
C MET A 1 11.49 13.22 -5.77
N ASN A 2 12.46 14.05 -5.50
CA ASN A 2 13.81 13.61 -5.07
C ASN A 2 13.95 13.42 -3.54
N GLN A 3 12.96 12.85 -2.89
CA GLN A 3 13.00 12.63 -1.42
C GLN A 3 13.43 11.20 -1.07
N GLY A 4 13.69 10.35 -2.07
CA GLY A 4 14.19 8.99 -1.84
C GLY A 4 13.12 7.93 -1.58
N ALA A 5 11.86 8.17 -1.90
CA ALA A 5 10.83 7.13 -1.89
C ALA A 5 11.09 6.08 -2.98
N ASP A 6 10.96 4.81 -2.64
CA ASP A 6 11.17 3.68 -3.55
C ASP A 6 9.92 3.37 -4.39
N ALA A 7 8.74 3.81 -3.92
CA ALA A 7 7.47 3.68 -4.63
C ALA A 7 6.56 4.89 -4.39
N ILE A 8 5.69 5.19 -5.37
CA ILE A 8 4.70 6.28 -5.29
C ILE A 8 3.32 5.75 -5.64
N GLY A 9 2.37 5.85 -4.69
CA GLY A 9 0.98 5.42 -4.84
C GLY A 9 0.07 6.49 -5.45
N PHE A 10 -0.76 6.09 -6.40
CA PHE A 10 -1.78 6.90 -7.06
C PHE A 10 -3.16 6.28 -6.83
N VAL A 11 -4.00 6.91 -6.02
CA VAL A 11 -5.35 6.42 -5.73
C VAL A 11 -6.25 6.68 -6.94
N VAL A 12 -6.85 5.61 -7.49
CA VAL A 12 -7.73 5.66 -8.67
C VAL A 12 -8.90 4.69 -8.53
N GLY A 13 -10.01 4.99 -9.22
CA GLY A 13 -11.19 4.11 -9.20
C GLY A 13 -11.81 3.95 -7.81
N THR A 14 -11.60 4.90 -6.92
CA THR A 14 -12.06 4.89 -5.53
C THR A 14 -12.77 6.21 -5.19
N PRO A 15 -13.97 6.48 -5.72
CA PRO A 15 -14.63 7.79 -5.62
C PRO A 15 -14.85 8.30 -4.20
N ILE A 16 -14.99 7.41 -3.22
CA ILE A 16 -15.15 7.74 -1.81
C ILE A 16 -13.87 8.33 -1.17
N SER A 17 -12.71 8.07 -1.77
CA SER A 17 -11.43 8.61 -1.28
C SER A 17 -11.25 10.06 -1.71
N ARG A 18 -10.95 10.95 -0.75
CA ARG A 18 -10.56 12.35 -1.02
C ARG A 18 -9.25 12.47 -1.81
N ARG A 19 -8.49 11.36 -1.95
CA ARG A 19 -7.23 11.26 -2.70
C ARG A 19 -7.42 10.69 -4.10
N ASN A 20 -8.67 10.35 -4.48
CA ASN A 20 -8.97 9.73 -5.77
C ASN A 20 -8.64 10.67 -6.93
N LEU A 21 -7.81 10.21 -7.83
CA LEU A 21 -7.40 10.93 -9.04
C LEU A 21 -8.27 10.51 -10.23
N ARG A 22 -8.47 11.45 -11.15
CA ARG A 22 -8.97 11.12 -12.50
C ARG A 22 -7.92 10.30 -13.24
N PHE A 23 -8.34 9.35 -14.07
CA PHE A 23 -7.42 8.48 -14.83
C PHE A 23 -6.38 9.26 -15.64
N GLU A 24 -6.77 10.33 -16.32
CA GLU A 24 -5.86 11.14 -17.14
C GLU A 24 -4.81 11.86 -16.28
N THR A 25 -5.20 12.31 -15.10
CA THR A 25 -4.26 12.92 -14.13
C THR A 25 -3.27 11.88 -13.61
N ALA A 26 -3.76 10.72 -13.17
CA ALA A 26 -2.91 9.63 -12.68
C ALA A 26 -1.92 9.18 -13.77
N LYS A 27 -2.39 8.99 -15.01
CA LYS A 27 -1.54 8.61 -16.15
C LYS A 27 -0.43 9.62 -16.44
N LYS A 28 -0.74 10.93 -16.36
CA LYS A 28 0.28 11.98 -16.53
C LYS A 28 1.31 11.97 -15.42
N LEU A 29 0.88 11.70 -14.19
CA LEU A 29 1.80 11.66 -13.03
C LEU A 29 2.68 10.41 -13.05
N ILE A 30 2.12 9.23 -13.37
CA ILE A 30 2.86 7.96 -13.49
C ILE A 30 4.01 8.10 -14.49
N LYS A 31 3.78 8.74 -15.65
CA LYS A 31 4.83 8.98 -16.65
C LYS A 31 5.99 9.88 -16.14
N ARG A 32 5.83 10.54 -15.01
CA ARG A 32 6.85 11.42 -14.39
C ARG A 32 7.56 10.75 -13.23
N VAL A 33 7.19 9.51 -12.89
CA VAL A 33 7.87 8.73 -11.87
C VAL A 33 9.29 8.39 -12.36
N PRO A 34 10.33 8.62 -11.56
CA PRO A 34 11.71 8.33 -11.94
C PRO A 34 11.92 6.83 -12.22
N ILE A 35 12.87 6.49 -13.09
CA ILE A 35 13.13 5.13 -13.59
C ILE A 35 13.39 4.07 -12.47
N PHE A 36 13.95 4.46 -11.34
CA PHE A 36 14.21 3.55 -10.21
C PHE A 36 13.18 3.68 -9.07
N THR A 37 12.01 4.24 -9.37
CA THR A 37 10.91 4.38 -8.41
C THR A 37 9.69 3.66 -8.97
N SER A 38 9.10 2.76 -8.20
CA SER A 38 7.93 2.01 -8.62
C SER A 38 6.66 2.87 -8.60
N SER A 39 5.86 2.81 -9.64
CA SER A 39 4.53 3.41 -9.70
C SER A 39 3.48 2.42 -9.23
N VAL A 40 2.62 2.81 -8.27
CA VAL A 40 1.60 1.94 -7.69
C VAL A 40 0.20 2.50 -7.96
N ALA A 41 -0.62 1.77 -8.70
CA ALA A 41 -2.05 2.09 -8.84
C ALA A 41 -2.82 1.54 -7.63
N VAL A 42 -3.33 2.43 -6.78
CA VAL A 42 -4.02 2.07 -5.53
C VAL A 42 -5.53 2.16 -5.75
N THR A 43 -6.27 1.09 -5.44
CA THR A 43 -7.71 1.06 -5.68
C THR A 43 -8.50 0.23 -4.65
N ALA A 44 -9.77 0.59 -4.45
CA ALA A 44 -10.76 -0.22 -3.77
C ALA A 44 -11.81 -0.81 -4.74
N ALA A 45 -11.58 -0.72 -6.04
CA ALA A 45 -12.39 -1.45 -7.02
C ALA A 45 -12.20 -2.96 -6.83
N SER A 46 -13.30 -3.71 -6.85
CA SER A 46 -13.30 -5.16 -6.59
C SER A 46 -13.82 -6.00 -7.76
N ASP A 47 -14.33 -5.36 -8.81
CA ASP A 47 -14.82 -6.05 -10.00
C ASP A 47 -13.76 -6.15 -11.10
N LEU A 48 -13.82 -7.22 -11.88
CA LEU A 48 -12.84 -7.53 -12.92
C LEU A 48 -12.75 -6.45 -14.00
N ARG A 49 -13.89 -5.85 -14.40
CA ARG A 49 -13.95 -4.82 -15.44
C ARG A 49 -13.20 -3.56 -15.01
N SER A 50 -13.42 -3.12 -13.78
CA SER A 50 -12.76 -1.95 -13.20
C SER A 50 -11.27 -2.17 -13.04
N LEU A 51 -10.84 -3.33 -12.51
CA LEU A 51 -9.43 -3.66 -12.35
C LEU A 51 -8.70 -3.76 -13.69
N ARG A 52 -9.28 -4.44 -14.69
CA ARG A 52 -8.74 -4.48 -16.07
C ARG A 52 -8.60 -3.08 -16.68
N LYS A 53 -9.60 -2.21 -16.45
CA LYS A 53 -9.54 -0.82 -16.92
C LYS A 53 -8.39 -0.04 -16.27
N ILE A 54 -8.18 -0.20 -14.96
CA ILE A 54 -7.08 0.44 -14.22
C ILE A 54 -5.73 0.01 -14.80
N VAL A 55 -5.49 -1.30 -14.86
CA VAL A 55 -4.24 -1.88 -15.37
C VAL A 55 -3.98 -1.41 -16.82
N LYS A 56 -4.96 -1.57 -17.72
CA LYS A 56 -4.83 -1.23 -19.14
C LYS A 56 -4.60 0.27 -19.39
N ARG A 57 -5.16 1.16 -18.57
CA ARG A 57 -5.08 2.61 -18.81
C ARG A 57 -3.88 3.29 -18.16
N LEU A 58 -3.43 2.80 -17.00
CA LEU A 58 -2.40 3.47 -16.23
C LEU A 58 -1.01 2.96 -16.53
N HIS A 59 -0.84 1.66 -16.83
CA HIS A 59 0.48 1.02 -17.00
C HIS A 59 1.40 1.28 -15.79
N ALA A 60 0.84 1.20 -14.58
CA ALA A 60 1.63 1.24 -13.36
C ALA A 60 2.38 -0.08 -13.17
N ASP A 61 3.53 -0.05 -12.50
CA ASP A 61 4.35 -1.24 -12.24
C ASP A 61 3.66 -2.19 -11.25
N THR A 62 2.85 -1.63 -10.35
CA THR A 62 2.19 -2.37 -9.27
C THR A 62 0.72 -1.98 -9.17
N LEU A 63 -0.13 -2.97 -8.91
CA LEU A 63 -1.55 -2.79 -8.56
C LEU A 63 -1.74 -3.11 -7.07
N GLN A 64 -2.18 -2.14 -6.28
CA GLN A 64 -2.55 -2.33 -4.87
C GLN A 64 -4.07 -2.33 -4.74
N VAL A 65 -4.62 -3.39 -4.16
CA VAL A 65 -6.08 -3.59 -4.03
C VAL A 65 -6.47 -3.72 -2.57
N HIS A 66 -7.44 -2.87 -2.13
CA HIS A 66 -7.95 -2.88 -0.74
C HIS A 66 -9.19 -3.76 -0.55
N ARG A 67 -9.93 -4.03 -1.62
CA ARG A 67 -11.09 -4.93 -1.63
C ARG A 67 -10.94 -5.85 -2.80
N PHE A 68 -10.95 -7.16 -2.58
CA PHE A 68 -10.64 -8.09 -3.64
C PHE A 68 -11.44 -9.39 -3.52
N ASN A 69 -11.56 -10.04 -4.66
CA ASN A 69 -11.96 -11.44 -4.79
C ASN A 69 -10.77 -12.18 -5.38
N LEU A 70 -10.32 -13.23 -4.73
CA LEU A 70 -9.10 -13.96 -5.12
C LEU A 70 -9.16 -14.54 -6.53
N ARG A 71 -10.34 -14.96 -7.02
CA ARG A 71 -10.50 -15.40 -8.41
C ARG A 71 -10.24 -14.27 -9.39
N ILE A 72 -10.74 -13.07 -9.09
CA ILE A 72 -10.52 -11.89 -9.92
C ILE A 72 -9.03 -11.48 -9.90
N ILE A 73 -8.38 -11.56 -8.75
CA ILE A 73 -6.94 -11.28 -8.64
C ILE A 73 -6.13 -12.27 -9.48
N ASP A 74 -6.46 -13.55 -9.42
CA ASP A 74 -5.81 -14.59 -10.24
C ASP A 74 -6.00 -14.34 -11.75
N ASP A 75 -7.20 -13.95 -12.18
CA ASP A 75 -7.49 -13.56 -13.57
C ASP A 75 -6.67 -12.33 -14.02
N ILE A 76 -6.51 -11.33 -13.14
CA ILE A 76 -5.68 -10.14 -13.43
C ILE A 76 -4.22 -10.55 -13.55
N ARG A 77 -3.69 -11.37 -12.64
CA ARG A 77 -2.32 -11.85 -12.65
C ARG A 77 -2.00 -12.65 -13.93
N LYS A 78 -2.84 -13.61 -14.29
CA LYS A 78 -2.68 -14.42 -15.51
C LYS A 78 -2.67 -13.58 -16.78
N ALA A 79 -3.50 -12.54 -16.83
CA ALA A 79 -3.57 -11.65 -17.99
C ALA A 79 -2.43 -10.61 -18.05
N ASN A 80 -1.67 -10.42 -16.96
CA ASN A 80 -0.62 -9.39 -16.84
C ASN A 80 0.60 -9.94 -16.08
N PRO A 81 1.41 -10.85 -16.65
CA PRO A 81 2.49 -11.55 -15.93
C PRO A 81 3.58 -10.63 -15.35
N GLY A 82 3.76 -9.42 -15.91
CA GLY A 82 4.75 -8.44 -15.42
C GLY A 82 4.21 -7.46 -14.38
N LEU A 83 2.93 -7.59 -13.98
CA LEU A 83 2.31 -6.69 -13.01
C LEU A 83 2.50 -7.23 -11.59
N SER A 84 3.13 -6.44 -10.73
CA SER A 84 3.17 -6.75 -9.30
C SER A 84 1.82 -6.46 -8.63
N ILE A 85 1.40 -7.31 -7.69
CA ILE A 85 0.12 -7.18 -6.98
C ILE A 85 0.37 -7.11 -5.47
N ILE A 86 -0.12 -6.05 -4.84
CA ILE A 86 -0.16 -5.88 -3.38
C ILE A 86 -1.61 -6.00 -2.93
N LEU A 87 -1.88 -6.90 -1.97
CA LEU A 87 -3.20 -7.02 -1.33
C LEU A 87 -3.15 -6.33 0.04
N ALA A 88 -3.93 -5.25 0.17
CA ALA A 88 -4.02 -4.48 1.40
C ALA A 88 -5.14 -5.04 2.29
N MET A 89 -4.79 -5.42 3.52
CA MET A 89 -5.67 -6.11 4.46
C MET A 89 -5.67 -5.43 5.83
N PRO A 90 -6.84 -5.22 6.42
CA PRO A 90 -6.94 -4.74 7.79
C PRO A 90 -6.52 -5.86 8.77
N ILE A 91 -5.57 -5.56 9.66
CA ILE A 91 -5.11 -6.52 10.68
C ILE A 91 -5.59 -6.06 12.07
N HIS A 92 -6.43 -6.87 12.72
CA HIS A 92 -7.05 -6.50 14.00
C HIS A 92 -7.19 -7.66 14.99
N ASP A 93 -7.06 -8.93 14.54
CA ASP A 93 -7.16 -10.12 15.36
C ASP A 93 -6.44 -11.31 14.75
N SER A 94 -6.61 -12.50 15.33
CA SER A 94 -5.99 -13.74 14.84
C SER A 94 -6.66 -14.28 13.57
N GLU A 95 -7.93 -13.97 13.32
CA GLU A 95 -8.66 -14.38 12.12
C GLU A 95 -8.15 -13.61 10.90
N SER A 96 -7.99 -12.28 11.03
CA SER A 96 -7.40 -11.45 9.97
C SER A 96 -5.95 -11.85 9.63
N ILE A 97 -5.16 -12.33 10.62
CA ILE A 97 -3.84 -12.90 10.37
C ILE A 97 -3.95 -14.19 9.53
N PHE A 98 -4.87 -15.10 9.86
CA PHE A 98 -5.07 -16.34 9.12
C PHE A 98 -5.55 -16.07 7.69
N GLU A 99 -6.47 -15.11 7.52
CA GLU A 99 -6.92 -14.67 6.20
C GLU A 99 -5.76 -14.11 5.36
N ALA A 100 -4.92 -13.25 5.95
CA ALA A 100 -3.77 -12.68 5.27
C ALA A 100 -2.73 -13.74 4.88
N GLU A 101 -2.47 -14.73 5.74
CA GLU A 101 -1.59 -15.86 5.46
C GLU A 101 -2.08 -16.70 4.27
N THR A 102 -3.37 -17.04 4.24
CA THR A 102 -3.96 -17.82 3.13
C THR A 102 -4.03 -17.03 1.83
N THR A 103 -4.12 -15.71 1.92
CA THR A 103 -4.21 -14.79 0.81
C THR A 103 -2.82 -14.48 0.18
N ALA A 104 -1.75 -14.56 0.96
CA ALA A 104 -0.39 -14.17 0.53
C ALA A 104 0.02 -14.80 -0.81
N LYS A 105 -0.25 -16.06 -1.04
CA LYS A 105 0.10 -16.79 -2.29
C LYS A 105 -0.50 -16.20 -3.57
N PHE A 106 -1.49 -15.31 -3.46
CA PHE A 106 -2.13 -14.64 -4.60
C PHE A 106 -1.55 -13.25 -4.89
N SER A 107 -0.54 -12.82 -4.15
CA SER A 107 0.07 -11.49 -4.25
C SER A 107 1.59 -11.56 -4.26
N ASP A 108 2.25 -10.45 -4.55
CA ASP A 108 3.71 -10.30 -4.44
C ASP A 108 4.10 -9.67 -3.10
N ALA A 109 3.13 -9.03 -2.43
CA ALA A 109 3.25 -8.57 -1.05
C ALA A 109 1.88 -8.45 -0.38
N ILE A 110 1.83 -8.64 0.93
CA ILE A 110 0.70 -8.25 1.78
C ILE A 110 1.00 -6.89 2.39
N MET A 111 0.03 -5.97 2.33
CA MET A 111 0.09 -4.71 3.07
C MET A 111 -0.83 -4.81 4.29
N ALA A 112 -0.25 -4.77 5.48
CA ALA A 112 -1.00 -4.75 6.74
C ALA A 112 -1.43 -3.31 7.06
N GLU A 113 -2.74 -3.09 7.16
CA GLU A 113 -3.34 -1.78 7.40
C GLU A 113 -4.13 -1.72 8.71
N THR A 114 -4.35 -0.50 9.21
CA THR A 114 -5.28 -0.25 10.31
C THR A 114 -6.71 -0.34 9.81
N PRO A 115 -7.59 -1.12 10.47
CA PRO A 115 -9.00 -1.20 10.14
C PRO A 115 -9.67 0.18 10.11
N ASN A 116 -10.51 0.41 9.12
CA ASN A 116 -11.40 1.55 9.08
C ASN A 116 -12.75 1.16 8.48
N GLN A 117 -13.80 1.87 8.86
CA GLN A 117 -15.17 1.59 8.41
C GLN A 117 -15.40 1.73 6.90
N PHE A 118 -14.45 2.33 6.17
CA PHE A 118 -14.54 2.51 4.71
C PHE A 118 -13.60 1.57 3.94
N GLY A 119 -12.76 0.77 4.63
CA GLY A 119 -11.83 -0.16 4.01
C GLY A 119 -10.72 0.50 3.17
N ILE A 120 -10.43 1.76 3.42
CA ILE A 120 -9.41 2.55 2.72
C ILE A 120 -8.65 3.33 3.77
N GLY A 121 -7.33 3.21 3.84
CA GLY A 121 -6.46 3.81 4.86
C GLY A 121 -6.70 5.30 5.13
N GLY A 122 -5.97 5.87 6.08
CA GLY A 122 -5.96 7.31 6.34
C GLY A 122 -6.71 7.76 7.59
N THR A 123 -6.95 6.88 8.56
CA THR A 123 -7.57 7.21 9.86
C THR A 123 -6.63 7.97 10.81
N GLY A 124 -5.32 7.93 10.54
CA GLY A 124 -4.28 8.47 11.43
C GLY A 124 -4.05 7.62 12.69
N ARG A 125 -4.80 6.52 12.89
CA ARG A 125 -4.63 5.59 14.01
C ARG A 125 -3.75 4.42 13.58
N THR A 126 -2.93 3.92 14.51
CA THR A 126 -2.18 2.68 14.34
C THR A 126 -3.01 1.50 14.86
N HIS A 127 -2.81 0.34 14.26
CA HIS A 127 -3.27 -0.92 14.84
C HIS A 127 -2.21 -1.53 15.78
N ASP A 128 -2.52 -2.66 16.39
CA ASP A 128 -1.56 -3.38 17.22
C ASP A 128 -0.46 -4.01 16.35
N TRP A 129 0.74 -3.46 16.40
CA TRP A 129 1.91 -3.94 15.64
C TRP A 129 2.38 -5.33 16.07
N ALA A 130 2.00 -5.82 17.27
CA ALA A 130 2.30 -7.18 17.67
C ALA A 130 1.56 -8.19 16.77
N LEU A 131 0.33 -7.89 16.36
CA LEU A 131 -0.43 -8.71 15.39
C LEU A 131 0.28 -8.73 14.04
N THR A 132 0.73 -7.58 13.54
CA THR A 132 1.44 -7.51 12.26
C THR A 132 2.81 -8.20 12.33
N LYS A 133 3.53 -8.13 13.46
CA LYS A 133 4.74 -8.90 13.69
C LYS A 133 4.48 -10.41 13.62
N ARG A 134 3.38 -10.88 14.21
CA ARG A 134 2.95 -12.30 14.11
C ARG A 134 2.66 -12.68 12.66
N LEU A 135 1.89 -11.87 11.94
CA LEU A 135 1.61 -12.07 10.51
C LEU A 135 2.91 -12.18 9.73
N ARG A 136 3.83 -11.20 9.89
CA ARG A 136 5.13 -11.20 9.20
C ARG A 136 5.90 -12.50 9.42
N SER A 137 5.91 -13.04 10.64
CA SER A 137 6.60 -14.30 10.94
C SER A 137 5.94 -15.51 10.27
N ARG A 138 4.61 -15.49 10.08
CA ARG A 138 3.85 -16.58 9.46
C ARG A 138 3.97 -16.62 7.94
N ILE A 139 4.04 -15.45 7.31
CA ILE A 139 4.12 -15.38 5.84
C ILE A 139 5.56 -15.35 5.31
N HIS A 140 6.58 -15.23 6.18
CA HIS A 140 7.99 -15.23 5.74
C HIS A 140 8.31 -16.45 4.87
N PRO A 141 9.00 -16.30 3.73
CA PRO A 141 9.69 -15.10 3.24
C PRO A 141 8.84 -14.13 2.39
N HIS A 142 7.51 -14.29 2.33
CA HIS A 142 6.64 -13.42 1.56
C HIS A 142 6.71 -11.97 2.08
N PRO A 143 6.86 -10.95 1.21
CA PRO A 143 7.02 -9.56 1.62
C PRO A 143 5.79 -9.03 2.38
N LEU A 144 6.03 -8.35 3.52
CA LEU A 144 5.02 -7.64 4.27
C LEU A 144 5.33 -6.15 4.30
N ILE A 145 4.38 -5.34 3.88
CA ILE A 145 4.42 -3.87 3.96
C ILE A 145 3.58 -3.43 5.16
N LEU A 146 4.15 -2.62 6.04
CA LEU A 146 3.43 -2.04 7.16
C LEU A 146 2.85 -0.69 6.78
N ALA A 147 1.55 -0.52 6.95
CA ALA A 147 0.80 0.71 6.71
C ALA A 147 -0.12 1.05 7.90
N GLY A 148 -0.86 2.15 7.79
CA GLY A 148 -1.87 2.56 8.77
C GLY A 148 -1.32 3.39 9.92
N GLY A 149 -1.62 4.68 9.93
CA GLY A 149 -1.29 5.61 11.02
C GLY A 149 0.20 5.92 11.21
N LEU A 150 1.05 5.55 10.27
CA LEU A 150 2.47 5.86 10.33
C LEU A 150 2.73 7.36 10.15
N THR A 151 3.72 7.87 10.90
CA THR A 151 4.15 9.27 10.93
C THR A 151 5.67 9.33 11.15
N PRO A 152 6.33 10.47 10.94
CA PRO A 152 7.74 10.61 11.30
C PRO A 152 8.02 10.29 12.78
N SER A 153 7.08 10.58 13.68
CA SER A 153 7.28 10.37 15.13
C SER A 153 7.19 8.90 15.57
N ASN A 154 6.53 8.01 14.81
CA ASN A 154 6.33 6.61 15.22
C ASN A 154 7.01 5.58 14.31
N ILE A 155 7.50 5.99 13.12
CA ILE A 155 8.02 5.05 12.12
C ILE A 155 9.21 4.23 12.62
N ARG A 156 10.12 4.82 13.39
CA ARG A 156 11.29 4.10 13.97
C ARG A 156 10.85 2.95 14.88
N SER A 157 9.88 3.20 15.76
CA SER A 157 9.33 2.18 16.65
C SER A 157 8.56 1.10 15.89
N ALA A 158 7.81 1.50 14.86
CA ALA A 158 7.07 0.59 14.00
C ALA A 158 8.02 -0.41 13.29
N ILE A 159 9.09 0.09 12.66
CA ILE A 159 10.11 -0.73 11.98
C ILE A 159 10.79 -1.68 12.96
N LYS A 160 11.25 -1.19 14.11
CA LYS A 160 11.92 -2.03 15.13
C LYS A 160 11.00 -3.13 15.67
N THR A 161 9.71 -2.85 15.82
CA THR A 161 8.73 -3.82 16.33
C THR A 161 8.39 -4.89 15.32
N VAL A 162 8.06 -4.50 14.08
CA VAL A 162 7.52 -5.40 13.06
C VAL A 162 8.61 -6.01 12.19
N ARG A 163 9.68 -5.26 11.90
CA ARG A 163 10.73 -5.59 10.92
C ARG A 163 10.11 -5.92 9.55
N PRO A 164 9.31 -5.02 8.98
CA PRO A 164 8.62 -5.27 7.73
C PRO A 164 9.58 -5.23 6.55
N TYR A 165 9.17 -5.77 5.39
CA TYR A 165 9.88 -5.60 4.13
C TYR A 165 9.88 -4.15 3.65
N GLY A 166 8.78 -3.43 3.87
CA GLY A 166 8.61 -2.03 3.51
C GLY A 166 7.58 -1.34 4.39
N VAL A 167 7.53 -0.02 4.30
CA VAL A 167 6.57 0.81 5.02
C VAL A 167 5.84 1.74 4.05
N ASP A 168 4.54 1.96 4.28
CA ASP A 168 3.71 2.89 3.50
C ASP A 168 3.12 3.98 4.38
N VAL A 169 3.11 5.20 3.87
CA VAL A 169 2.52 6.34 4.55
C VAL A 169 1.67 7.19 3.61
N SER A 170 0.47 7.51 4.06
CA SER A 170 -0.41 8.42 3.33
C SER A 170 -0.68 9.69 4.15
N SER A 171 -1.63 9.65 5.09
CA SER A 171 -2.07 10.83 5.86
C SER A 171 -1.02 11.39 6.81
N GLY A 172 -0.13 10.54 7.35
CA GLY A 172 0.88 10.95 8.33
C GLY A 172 1.91 11.97 7.82
N VAL A 173 2.00 12.14 6.51
CA VAL A 173 2.86 13.12 5.84
C VAL A 173 2.06 14.10 4.97
N GLU A 174 0.80 14.37 5.33
CA GLU A 174 -0.05 15.33 4.63
C GLU A 174 -0.27 16.61 5.43
N ILE A 175 -0.44 17.74 4.71
CA ILE A 175 -0.97 19.00 5.25
C ILE A 175 -2.49 18.92 5.28
N LYS A 176 -3.08 18.39 4.21
CA LYS A 176 -4.51 18.09 4.05
C LYS A 176 -4.66 16.92 3.07
N PRO A 177 -5.80 16.21 3.05
CA PRO A 177 -6.00 15.06 2.17
C PRO A 177 -5.58 15.32 0.72
N GLY A 178 -4.62 14.53 0.23
CA GLY A 178 -4.05 14.63 -1.13
C GLY A 178 -2.94 15.68 -1.30
N VAL A 179 -2.58 16.44 -0.27
CA VAL A 179 -1.49 17.43 -0.33
C VAL A 179 -0.40 17.05 0.68
N LYS A 180 0.74 16.59 0.16
CA LYS A 180 1.87 16.16 0.99
C LYS A 180 2.63 17.34 1.61
N ASP A 181 3.03 17.18 2.86
CA ASP A 181 4.01 18.02 3.55
C ASP A 181 5.41 17.52 3.18
N HIS A 182 6.15 18.34 2.45
CA HIS A 182 7.48 17.94 1.96
C HIS A 182 8.49 17.69 3.08
N SER A 183 8.41 18.45 4.18
CA SER A 183 9.29 18.30 5.33
C SER A 183 9.01 17.00 6.08
N LYS A 184 7.74 16.72 6.39
CA LYS A 184 7.34 15.45 7.02
C LYS A 184 7.65 14.24 6.13
N MET A 185 7.48 14.38 4.82
CA MET A 185 7.77 13.30 3.88
C MET A 185 9.27 12.99 3.85
N LYS A 186 10.12 14.03 3.83
CA LYS A 186 11.58 13.89 3.90
C LYS A 186 11.99 13.20 5.20
N GLU A 187 11.55 13.74 6.34
CA GLU A 187 11.83 13.20 7.67
C GLU A 187 11.40 11.73 7.80
N PHE A 188 10.19 11.37 7.33
CA PHE A 188 9.70 10.00 7.35
C PHE A 188 10.61 9.06 6.58
N ILE A 189 11.03 9.44 5.36
CA ILE A 189 11.86 8.60 4.48
C ILE A 189 13.27 8.45 5.08
N GLU A 190 13.86 9.52 5.60
CA GLU A 190 15.18 9.50 6.25
C GLU A 190 15.16 8.54 7.45
N ILE A 191 14.20 8.71 8.38
CA ILE A 191 14.06 7.82 9.53
C ILE A 191 13.84 6.37 9.12
N ALA A 192 13.00 6.12 8.10
CA ALA A 192 12.73 4.77 7.63
C ALA A 192 13.99 4.08 7.08
N LYS A 193 14.80 4.81 6.31
CA LYS A 193 16.04 4.28 5.70
C LYS A 193 17.19 4.12 6.68
N GLU A 194 17.28 4.97 7.70
CA GLU A 194 18.31 4.90 8.74
C GLU A 194 18.00 3.88 9.85
N THR A 195 16.77 3.37 9.92
CA THR A 195 16.39 2.45 10.99
C THR A 195 16.86 1.04 10.69
N GLU A 196 17.90 0.59 11.39
CA GLU A 196 18.38 -0.79 11.40
C GLU A 196 17.51 -1.68 12.31
N TYR A 197 17.44 -3.03 12.02
CA TYR A 197 16.70 -4.04 12.78
C TYR A 197 17.41 -5.38 12.86
#